data_e55b10d0657d3cae0e52430a5867d0ce
#
_entry.id   e55b10d0657d3cae0e52430a5867d0ce
#
_cell.length_a   1.000
_cell.length_b   1.000
_cell.length_c   1.000
_cell.angle_alpha   90.00
_cell.angle_beta   90.00
_cell.angle_gamma   90.00
#
_symmetry.space_group_name_H-M   'P 1'
#
loop_
_entity.id
_entity.type
_entity.pdbx_description
1 polymer ?
#
loop_
_entity_poly.entity_id
_entity_poly.type
_entity_poly.pdbx_seq_one_letter_code
_entity_poly.pdbx_strand_id
1 'polypeptide(L)'
;YGIFYDTTAPGEMDLGREINNYYPPFKYYRSAEDCLVYYVFFGSKLEILQQFCRTAGRQPLPPKWSFDYCASTMAYTDAPKSEEKMDAFLAKVQALDLNCSGFYLSSGYTAIGNQRCVFHWNREKFPDPARFIGKFNAAGVHLIPNIKPAFLTSHPMYDELAAKGLFVKNADGSPYVTQFWDGLGSYLDF
;
A
#
# COMPACT_ATOMS: atom_id res chain seq x y z
N TYR A 1 -19.14 17.88 15.24
CA TYR A 1 -18.55 18.45 14.03
C TYR A 1 -17.37 17.59 13.55
N GLY A 2 -17.07 17.67 12.25
CA GLY A 2 -15.86 17.13 11.60
C GLY A 2 -15.07 18.26 10.96
N ILE A 3 -13.76 18.10 10.87
CA ILE A 3 -12.89 19.02 10.14
C ILE A 3 -12.08 18.20 9.14
N PHE A 4 -12.02 18.66 7.90
CA PHE A 4 -11.17 18.13 6.86
C PHE A 4 -10.18 19.21 6.43
N TYR A 5 -8.90 18.96 6.58
CA TYR A 5 -7.83 19.83 6.09
C TYR A 5 -7.43 19.37 4.70
N ASP A 6 -7.64 20.23 3.71
CA ASP A 6 -7.39 19.95 2.30
C ASP A 6 -5.96 20.37 1.95
N THR A 7 -5.01 19.53 2.34
CA THR A 7 -3.58 19.76 2.14
C THR A 7 -2.82 18.46 2.02
N THR A 8 -1.76 18.45 1.21
CA THR A 8 -0.77 17.38 1.12
C THR A 8 0.54 17.72 1.82
N ALA A 9 0.66 18.94 2.36
CA ALA A 9 1.85 19.37 3.09
C ALA A 9 1.98 18.68 4.44
N PRO A 10 3.20 18.53 4.96
CA PRO A 10 3.43 18.07 6.31
C PRO A 10 2.66 18.93 7.32
N GLY A 11 1.98 18.28 8.24
CA GLY A 11 1.20 18.94 9.28
C GLY A 11 1.28 18.22 10.61
N GLU A 12 0.95 18.95 11.67
CA GLU A 12 0.89 18.46 13.03
C GLU A 12 -0.49 18.75 13.61
N MET A 13 -1.08 17.76 14.27
CA MET A 13 -2.36 17.91 14.97
C MET A 13 -2.22 17.49 16.42
N ASP A 14 -2.64 18.36 17.33
CA ASP A 14 -2.84 18.02 18.74
C ASP A 14 -4.31 18.12 19.12
N LEU A 15 -4.83 17.10 19.79
CA LEU A 15 -6.21 17.02 20.21
C LEU A 15 -6.42 17.32 21.71
N GLY A 16 -5.56 18.14 22.29
CA GLY A 16 -5.63 18.56 23.68
C GLY A 16 -4.74 17.73 24.60
N ARG A 17 -3.61 17.20 24.10
CA ARG A 17 -2.60 16.48 24.88
C ARG A 17 -1.43 17.37 25.31
N GLU A 18 -1.24 18.51 24.66
CA GLU A 18 -0.16 19.43 25.02
C GLU A 18 -0.37 19.96 26.45
N ILE A 19 0.65 19.83 27.27
CA ILE A 19 0.66 20.34 28.64
C ILE A 19 1.25 21.75 28.61
N ASN A 20 0.46 22.72 29.02
CA ASN A 20 0.89 24.12 29.16
C ASN A 20 0.49 24.66 30.53
N ASN A 21 1.43 25.31 31.21
CA ASN A 21 1.21 25.86 32.55
C ASN A 21 0.34 27.14 32.56
N TYR A 22 0.16 27.77 31.40
CA TYR A 22 -0.54 29.07 31.29
C TYR A 22 -1.92 28.95 30.67
N TYR A 23 -2.18 27.87 29.90
CA TYR A 23 -3.42 27.67 29.16
C TYR A 23 -4.04 26.31 29.45
N PRO A 24 -5.38 26.20 29.52
CA PRO A 24 -6.03 24.90 29.54
C PRO A 24 -5.71 24.12 28.24
N PRO A 25 -5.87 22.79 28.24
CA PRO A 25 -5.66 21.99 27.06
C PRO A 25 -6.48 22.52 25.87
N PHE A 26 -5.83 22.71 24.73
CA PHE A 26 -6.45 23.18 23.50
C PHE A 26 -6.11 22.25 22.33
N LYS A 27 -6.90 22.35 21.26
CA LYS A 27 -6.68 21.59 20.03
C LYS A 27 -6.11 22.53 19.00
N TYR A 28 -5.10 22.06 18.26
CA TYR A 28 -4.56 22.82 17.14
C TYR A 28 -4.24 21.95 15.94
N TYR A 29 -4.16 22.56 14.79
CA TYR A 29 -3.56 22.05 13.57
C TYR A 29 -2.55 23.07 13.05
N ARG A 30 -1.37 22.59 12.69
CA ARG A 30 -0.29 23.37 12.13
C ARG A 30 0.08 22.75 10.79
N SER A 31 0.22 23.56 9.73
CA SER A 31 0.63 23.14 8.39
C SER A 31 1.92 23.84 8.01
N ALA A 32 2.71 23.18 7.15
CA ALA A 32 3.89 23.78 6.51
C ALA A 32 3.53 24.62 5.26
N GLU A 33 2.24 24.68 4.89
CA GLU A 33 1.77 25.52 3.78
C GLU A 33 1.55 26.98 4.21
N ASP A 34 1.73 27.90 3.28
CA ASP A 34 1.46 29.34 3.47
C ASP A 34 -0.04 29.65 3.56
N CYS A 35 -0.89 28.77 3.07
CA CYS A 35 -2.33 28.88 3.07
C CYS A 35 -2.98 27.63 3.67
N LEU A 36 -3.95 27.82 4.57
CA LEU A 36 -4.69 26.72 5.17
C LEU A 36 -6.12 26.68 4.60
N VAL A 37 -6.42 25.62 3.85
CA VAL A 37 -7.77 25.32 3.37
C VAL A 37 -8.37 24.21 4.21
N TYR A 38 -9.55 24.44 4.77
CA TYR A 38 -10.25 23.42 5.54
C TYR A 38 -11.77 23.52 5.40
N TYR A 39 -12.43 22.40 5.61
CA TYR A 39 -13.88 22.29 5.61
C TYR A 39 -14.38 21.88 7.00
N VAL A 40 -15.49 22.46 7.44
CA VAL A 40 -16.14 22.10 8.70
C VAL A 40 -17.52 21.51 8.40
N PHE A 41 -17.76 20.31 8.91
CA PHE A 41 -19.02 19.60 8.74
C PHE A 41 -19.75 19.50 10.09
N PHE A 42 -21.07 19.71 10.09
CA PHE A 42 -21.89 19.61 11.28
C PHE A 42 -22.94 18.51 11.14
N GLY A 43 -23.28 17.87 12.25
CA GLY A 43 -24.31 16.84 12.32
C GLY A 43 -23.89 15.62 13.12
N SER A 44 -24.62 14.54 12.97
CA SER A 44 -24.28 13.21 13.46
C SER A 44 -23.04 12.66 12.71
N LYS A 45 -22.43 11.59 13.23
CA LYS A 45 -21.28 10.96 12.57
C LYS A 45 -21.57 10.55 11.12
N LEU A 46 -22.77 10.03 10.86
CA LEU A 46 -23.15 9.60 9.51
C LEU A 46 -23.34 10.78 8.56
N GLU A 47 -23.98 11.86 9.02
CA GLU A 47 -24.17 13.09 8.23
C GLU A 47 -22.83 13.76 7.91
N ILE A 48 -21.90 13.81 8.87
CA ILE A 48 -20.54 14.32 8.67
C ILE A 48 -19.81 13.48 7.58
N LEU A 49 -19.87 12.15 7.68
CA LEU A 49 -19.26 11.26 6.69
C LEU A 49 -19.88 11.45 5.30
N GLN A 50 -21.20 11.59 5.20
CA GLN A 50 -21.87 11.86 3.95
C GLN A 50 -21.46 13.20 3.32
N GLN A 51 -21.32 14.26 4.12
CA GLN A 51 -20.85 15.57 3.67
C GLN A 51 -19.40 15.50 3.20
N PHE A 52 -18.52 14.84 3.97
CA PHE A 52 -17.14 14.59 3.56
C PHE A 52 -17.06 13.84 2.22
N CYS A 53 -17.83 12.76 2.06
CA CYS A 53 -17.86 12.01 0.80
C CYS A 53 -18.41 12.81 -0.39
N ARG A 54 -19.26 13.81 -0.17
CA ARG A 54 -19.70 14.73 -1.24
C ARG A 54 -18.59 15.71 -1.63
N THR A 55 -17.77 16.12 -0.69
CA THR A 55 -16.67 17.07 -0.90
C THR A 55 -15.45 16.38 -1.50
N ALA A 56 -14.98 15.31 -0.87
CA ALA A 56 -13.73 14.61 -1.25
C ALA A 56 -13.93 13.48 -2.27
N GLY A 57 -15.19 13.16 -2.61
CA GLY A 57 -15.53 12.03 -3.47
C GLY A 57 -15.84 10.75 -2.70
N ARG A 58 -16.50 9.82 -3.35
CA ARG A 58 -16.83 8.50 -2.81
C ARG A 58 -15.83 7.47 -3.32
N GLN A 59 -15.43 6.56 -2.45
CA GLN A 59 -14.68 5.40 -2.88
C GLN A 59 -15.56 4.47 -3.74
N PRO A 60 -14.97 3.80 -4.75
CA PRO A 60 -15.68 2.76 -5.48
C PRO A 60 -16.08 1.62 -4.53
N LEU A 61 -17.23 1.01 -4.79
CA LEU A 61 -17.63 -0.17 -4.03
C LEU A 61 -16.67 -1.31 -4.33
N PRO A 62 -15.99 -1.87 -3.31
CA PRO A 62 -15.08 -2.97 -3.54
C PRO A 62 -15.85 -4.24 -3.96
N PRO A 63 -15.20 -5.19 -4.65
CA PRO A 63 -15.82 -6.44 -5.04
C PRO A 63 -16.24 -7.25 -3.80
N LYS A 64 -17.36 -7.96 -3.90
CA LYS A 64 -17.97 -8.66 -2.75
C LYS A 64 -17.01 -9.63 -2.06
N TRP A 65 -16.17 -10.33 -2.81
CA TRP A 65 -15.20 -11.28 -2.29
C TRP A 65 -14.16 -10.64 -1.35
N SER A 66 -13.88 -9.33 -1.48
CA SER A 66 -12.91 -8.65 -0.62
C SER A 66 -13.36 -8.48 0.84
N PHE A 67 -14.63 -8.77 1.14
CA PHE A 67 -15.19 -8.78 2.49
C PHE A 67 -15.12 -10.15 3.15
N ASP A 68 -14.74 -11.20 2.42
CA ASP A 68 -14.49 -12.53 2.96
C ASP A 68 -13.11 -12.62 3.60
N TYR A 69 -12.79 -13.78 4.16
CA TYR A 69 -11.47 -14.00 4.73
C TYR A 69 -10.38 -13.96 3.64
N CYS A 70 -9.40 -13.08 3.83
CA CYS A 70 -8.20 -12.99 3.01
C CYS A 70 -6.97 -13.34 3.86
N ALA A 71 -6.27 -14.39 3.49
CA ALA A 71 -5.07 -14.84 4.18
C ALA A 71 -3.84 -14.01 3.78
N SER A 72 -2.80 -14.02 4.62
CA SER A 72 -1.48 -13.45 4.30
C SER A 72 -0.40 -14.05 5.19
N THR A 73 0.76 -14.34 4.60
CA THR A 73 1.97 -14.64 5.37
C THR A 73 3.23 -14.44 4.52
N MET A 74 4.27 -13.87 5.13
CA MET A 74 5.60 -13.77 4.50
C MET A 74 6.26 -15.14 4.35
N ALA A 75 6.01 -16.07 5.27
CA ALA A 75 6.66 -17.37 5.31
C ALA A 75 6.46 -18.22 4.05
N TYR A 76 5.42 -17.94 3.26
CA TYR A 76 5.17 -18.68 2.02
C TYR A 76 5.93 -18.08 0.84
N THR A 77 5.88 -16.75 0.68
CA THR A 77 6.56 -16.06 -0.44
C THR A 77 8.07 -15.92 -0.25
N ASP A 78 8.56 -15.94 0.99
CA ASP A 78 10.00 -15.94 1.29
C ASP A 78 10.64 -17.32 1.20
N ALA A 79 9.85 -18.39 1.23
CA ALA A 79 10.37 -19.76 1.14
C ALA A 79 11.07 -20.03 -0.20
N PRO A 80 12.09 -20.91 -0.23
CA PRO A 80 12.71 -21.35 -1.50
C PRO A 80 11.70 -22.02 -2.44
N LYS A 81 10.76 -22.80 -1.91
CA LYS A 81 9.69 -23.51 -2.64
C LYS A 81 8.34 -22.83 -2.42
N SER A 82 8.26 -21.56 -2.80
CA SER A 82 7.09 -20.73 -2.55
C SER A 82 5.82 -21.26 -3.22
N GLU A 83 5.88 -21.64 -4.50
CA GLU A 83 4.73 -22.16 -5.24
C GLU A 83 4.18 -23.43 -4.59
N GLU A 84 5.06 -24.39 -4.20
CA GLU A 84 4.64 -25.62 -3.50
C GLU A 84 3.91 -25.34 -2.17
N LYS A 85 4.41 -24.36 -1.39
CA LYS A 85 3.75 -23.95 -0.13
C LYS A 85 2.40 -23.29 -0.35
N MET A 86 2.30 -22.47 -1.38
CA MET A 86 1.03 -21.84 -1.74
C MET A 86 0.02 -22.89 -2.25
N ASP A 87 0.49 -23.88 -3.00
CA ASP A 87 -0.34 -25.00 -3.44
C ASP A 87 -0.86 -25.84 -2.27
N ALA A 88 0.00 -26.11 -1.30
CA ALA A 88 -0.40 -26.81 -0.08
C ALA A 88 -1.42 -26.01 0.75
N PHE A 89 -1.28 -24.68 0.81
CA PHE A 89 -2.27 -23.79 1.41
C PHE A 89 -3.62 -23.91 0.69
N LEU A 90 -3.64 -23.81 -0.64
CA LEU A 90 -4.87 -23.91 -1.42
C LEU A 90 -5.56 -25.24 -1.21
N ALA A 91 -4.81 -26.34 -1.25
CA ALA A 91 -5.34 -27.69 -0.99
C ALA A 91 -5.95 -27.79 0.43
N LYS A 92 -5.32 -27.17 1.44
CA LYS A 92 -5.85 -27.16 2.80
C LYS A 92 -7.14 -26.34 2.94
N VAL A 93 -7.21 -25.17 2.27
CA VAL A 93 -8.43 -24.36 2.22
C VAL A 93 -9.59 -25.15 1.65
N GLN A 94 -9.35 -25.87 0.53
CA GLN A 94 -10.36 -26.71 -0.11
C GLN A 94 -10.75 -27.93 0.74
N ALA A 95 -9.77 -28.64 1.32
CA ALA A 95 -10.03 -29.83 2.13
C ALA A 95 -10.81 -29.55 3.41
N LEU A 96 -10.68 -28.35 3.97
CA LEU A 96 -11.36 -27.90 5.19
C LEU A 96 -12.62 -27.08 4.90
N ASP A 97 -13.00 -26.92 3.63
CA ASP A 97 -14.14 -26.11 3.19
C ASP A 97 -14.13 -24.70 3.81
N LEU A 98 -12.94 -24.05 3.81
CA LEU A 98 -12.78 -22.73 4.39
C LEU A 98 -13.22 -21.67 3.39
N ASN A 99 -14.05 -20.73 3.84
CA ASN A 99 -14.42 -19.56 3.06
C ASN A 99 -13.26 -18.55 3.00
N CYS A 100 -12.30 -18.80 2.10
CA CYS A 100 -11.14 -17.96 1.88
C CYS A 100 -11.17 -17.45 0.43
N SER A 101 -11.45 -16.17 0.24
CA SER A 101 -11.61 -15.56 -1.09
C SER A 101 -10.38 -14.80 -1.59
N GLY A 102 -9.37 -14.63 -0.75
CA GLY A 102 -8.16 -13.91 -1.15
C GLY A 102 -6.90 -14.36 -0.42
N PHE A 103 -5.76 -14.10 -1.05
CA PHE A 103 -4.46 -14.23 -0.42
C PHE A 103 -3.56 -13.04 -0.81
N TYR A 104 -3.14 -12.28 0.19
CA TYR A 104 -2.18 -11.20 0.01
C TYR A 104 -0.77 -11.78 -0.09
N LEU A 105 -0.18 -11.69 -1.29
CA LEU A 105 1.22 -12.08 -1.50
C LEU A 105 2.13 -11.04 -0.86
N SER A 106 2.96 -11.48 0.09
CA SER A 106 4.07 -10.67 0.59
C SER A 106 5.15 -10.50 -0.47
N SER A 107 5.95 -9.46 -0.34
CA SER A 107 6.93 -9.03 -1.34
C SER A 107 8.03 -10.05 -1.71
N GLY A 108 8.13 -11.18 -1.00
CA GLY A 108 9.07 -12.25 -1.35
C GLY A 108 8.89 -12.88 -2.74
N TYR A 109 7.69 -12.72 -3.34
CA TYR A 109 7.45 -13.17 -4.72
C TYR A 109 8.23 -12.35 -5.77
N THR A 110 8.69 -11.14 -5.41
CA THR A 110 9.42 -10.22 -6.29
C THR A 110 10.94 -10.31 -6.13
N ALA A 111 11.45 -11.18 -5.24
CA ALA A 111 12.84 -11.15 -4.85
C ALA A 111 13.79 -11.48 -6.01
N ILE A 112 14.86 -10.70 -6.16
CA ILE A 112 16.06 -11.01 -6.93
C ILE A 112 17.20 -11.09 -5.93
N GLY A 113 17.76 -12.28 -5.74
CA GLY A 113 18.65 -12.50 -4.60
C GLY A 113 17.96 -12.19 -3.27
N ASN A 114 18.53 -11.30 -2.48
CA ASN A 114 17.98 -10.85 -1.19
C ASN A 114 17.20 -9.53 -1.27
N GLN A 115 17.05 -8.96 -2.46
CA GLN A 115 16.38 -7.68 -2.66
C GLN A 115 15.00 -7.87 -3.27
N ARG A 116 14.03 -7.09 -2.81
CA ARG A 116 12.65 -7.09 -3.34
C ARG A 116 12.54 -6.09 -4.48
N CYS A 117 12.35 -6.61 -5.68
CA CYS A 117 12.26 -5.85 -6.91
C CYS A 117 10.81 -5.77 -7.38
N VAL A 118 10.12 -4.70 -7.00
CA VAL A 118 8.70 -4.49 -7.36
C VAL A 118 8.48 -4.61 -8.88
N PHE A 119 7.26 -5.03 -9.29
CA PHE A 119 6.90 -5.33 -10.69
C PHE A 119 7.74 -6.43 -11.36
N HIS A 120 8.39 -7.27 -10.56
CA HIS A 120 9.15 -8.43 -11.01
C HIS A 120 8.57 -9.70 -10.36
N TRP A 121 8.66 -10.84 -11.04
CA TRP A 121 8.37 -12.15 -10.48
C TRP A 121 9.66 -12.97 -10.36
N ASN A 122 9.93 -13.47 -9.18
CA ASN A 122 10.99 -14.45 -8.99
C ASN A 122 10.59 -15.76 -9.68
N ARG A 123 11.21 -16.03 -10.85
CA ARG A 123 10.89 -17.19 -11.69
C ARG A 123 11.43 -18.51 -11.15
N GLU A 124 12.36 -18.48 -10.21
CA GLU A 124 12.80 -19.68 -9.50
C GLU A 124 11.73 -20.16 -8.51
N LYS A 125 11.06 -19.21 -7.85
CA LYS A 125 9.97 -19.48 -6.89
C LYS A 125 8.62 -19.70 -7.55
N PHE A 126 8.35 -19.00 -8.63
CA PHE A 126 7.12 -19.01 -9.43
C PHE A 126 7.48 -19.08 -10.92
N PRO A 127 7.78 -20.27 -11.44
CA PRO A 127 8.23 -20.44 -12.82
C PRO A 127 7.23 -19.92 -13.86
N ASP A 128 5.95 -20.10 -13.62
CA ASP A 128 4.84 -19.63 -14.45
C ASP A 128 3.79 -18.90 -13.61
N PRO A 129 3.95 -17.57 -13.37
CA PRO A 129 2.99 -16.80 -12.62
C PRO A 129 1.58 -16.77 -13.20
N ALA A 130 1.44 -16.84 -14.53
CA ALA A 130 0.12 -16.82 -15.16
C ALA A 130 -0.66 -18.09 -14.81
N ARG A 131 -0.01 -19.25 -14.94
CA ARG A 131 -0.58 -20.55 -14.52
C ARG A 131 -0.89 -20.56 -13.02
N PHE A 132 0.04 -20.07 -12.19
CA PHE A 132 -0.12 -19.98 -10.74
C PHE A 132 -1.34 -19.12 -10.35
N ILE A 133 -1.47 -17.92 -10.91
CA ILE A 133 -2.61 -17.04 -10.67
C ILE A 133 -3.91 -17.70 -11.18
N GLY A 134 -3.90 -18.30 -12.37
CA GLY A 134 -5.07 -18.98 -12.95
C GLY A 134 -5.58 -20.13 -12.07
N LYS A 135 -4.69 -20.90 -11.44
CA LYS A 135 -5.01 -21.99 -10.52
C LYS A 135 -5.77 -21.46 -9.27
N PHE A 136 -5.29 -20.38 -8.66
CA PHE A 136 -5.92 -19.79 -7.50
C PHE A 136 -7.29 -19.19 -7.86
N ASN A 137 -7.37 -18.44 -8.96
CA ASN A 137 -8.63 -17.88 -9.44
C ASN A 137 -9.67 -18.95 -9.74
N ALA A 138 -9.27 -20.07 -10.35
CA ALA A 138 -10.16 -21.20 -10.61
C ALA A 138 -10.72 -21.84 -9.32
N ALA A 139 -10.01 -21.71 -8.21
CA ALA A 139 -10.44 -22.16 -6.88
C ALA A 139 -11.19 -21.07 -6.08
N GLY A 140 -11.50 -19.90 -6.68
CA GLY A 140 -12.18 -18.80 -6.03
C GLY A 140 -11.31 -17.97 -5.07
N VAL A 141 -9.98 -18.17 -5.10
CA VAL A 141 -9.04 -17.42 -4.26
C VAL A 141 -8.31 -16.38 -5.10
N HIS A 142 -8.54 -15.11 -4.84
CA HIS A 142 -7.89 -14.01 -5.55
C HIS A 142 -6.51 -13.73 -4.95
N LEU A 143 -5.47 -13.75 -5.80
CA LEU A 143 -4.12 -13.35 -5.38
C LEU A 143 -3.96 -11.84 -5.46
N ILE A 144 -3.54 -11.23 -4.34
CA ILE A 144 -3.39 -9.79 -4.20
C ILE A 144 -1.92 -9.49 -3.96
N PRO A 145 -1.16 -9.09 -5.00
CA PRO A 145 0.27 -8.85 -4.87
C PRO A 145 0.55 -7.57 -4.07
N ASN A 146 1.50 -7.65 -3.13
CA ASN A 146 2.01 -6.47 -2.45
C ASN A 146 2.88 -5.67 -3.44
N ILE A 147 2.45 -4.46 -3.76
CA ILE A 147 3.17 -3.54 -4.65
C ILE A 147 3.49 -2.26 -3.86
N LYS A 148 4.76 -1.89 -3.85
CA LYS A 148 5.23 -0.61 -3.32
C LYS A 148 5.79 0.20 -4.49
N PRO A 149 5.36 1.45 -4.71
CA PRO A 149 5.75 2.24 -5.88
C PRO A 149 7.16 2.82 -5.73
N ALA A 150 8.11 1.99 -5.32
CA ALA A 150 9.49 2.35 -5.05
C ALA A 150 10.44 1.36 -5.73
N PHE A 151 11.36 1.87 -6.52
CA PHE A 151 12.37 1.09 -7.22
C PHE A 151 13.73 1.28 -6.56
N LEU A 152 14.37 0.16 -6.19
CA LEU A 152 15.76 0.19 -5.75
C LEU A 152 16.67 0.64 -6.89
N THR A 153 17.76 1.34 -6.59
CA THR A 153 18.75 1.75 -7.60
C THR A 153 19.41 0.54 -8.30
N SER A 154 19.36 -0.64 -7.66
CA SER A 154 19.80 -1.92 -8.23
C SER A 154 18.73 -2.64 -9.06
N HIS A 155 17.50 -2.08 -9.14
CA HIS A 155 16.42 -2.72 -9.91
C HIS A 155 16.73 -2.71 -11.40
N PRO A 156 16.51 -3.82 -12.15
CA PRO A 156 16.84 -3.90 -13.59
C PRO A 156 16.22 -2.80 -14.46
N MET A 157 15.09 -2.24 -14.05
CA MET A 157 14.39 -1.15 -14.78
C MET A 157 14.75 0.25 -14.28
N TYR A 158 15.59 0.39 -13.26
CA TYR A 158 15.80 1.69 -12.62
C TYR A 158 16.30 2.76 -13.58
N ASP A 159 17.36 2.47 -14.33
CA ASP A 159 17.99 3.43 -15.25
C ASP A 159 17.04 3.84 -16.39
N GLU A 160 16.25 2.90 -16.91
CA GLU A 160 15.22 3.19 -17.91
C GLU A 160 14.17 4.17 -17.40
N LEU A 161 13.65 3.90 -16.18
CA LEU A 161 12.63 4.74 -15.56
C LEU A 161 13.19 6.12 -15.19
N ALA A 162 14.42 6.18 -14.71
CA ALA A 162 15.13 7.43 -14.43
C ALA A 162 15.32 8.26 -15.69
N ALA A 163 15.75 7.65 -16.80
CA ALA A 163 15.91 8.32 -18.09
C ALA A 163 14.58 8.86 -18.66
N LYS A 164 13.46 8.19 -18.35
CA LYS A 164 12.10 8.65 -18.70
C LYS A 164 11.57 9.73 -17.76
N GLY A 165 12.30 10.05 -16.68
CA GLY A 165 11.89 11.08 -15.70
C GLY A 165 10.69 10.68 -14.84
N LEU A 166 10.46 9.39 -14.59
CA LEU A 166 9.29 8.85 -13.92
C LEU A 166 9.43 8.76 -12.39
N PHE A 167 10.52 9.23 -11.83
CA PHE A 167 10.70 9.28 -10.38
C PHE A 167 10.43 10.67 -9.81
N VAL A 168 10.04 10.73 -8.55
CA VAL A 168 10.03 11.96 -7.76
C VAL A 168 11.41 12.60 -7.83
N LYS A 169 11.46 13.92 -8.02
CA LYS A 169 12.69 14.67 -8.33
C LYS A 169 13.12 15.58 -7.19
N ASN A 170 14.41 15.77 -7.10
CA ASN A 170 15.01 16.88 -6.37
C ASN A 170 14.79 18.20 -7.11
N ALA A 171 15.10 19.33 -6.47
CA ALA A 171 15.00 20.67 -7.08
C ALA A 171 15.88 20.84 -8.32
N ASP A 172 16.97 20.09 -8.45
CA ASP A 172 17.87 20.09 -9.60
C ASP A 172 17.39 19.19 -10.76
N GLY A 173 16.24 18.52 -10.61
CA GLY A 173 15.66 17.63 -11.61
C GLY A 173 16.18 16.19 -11.57
N SER A 174 17.14 15.86 -10.73
CA SER A 174 17.62 14.50 -10.53
C SER A 174 16.58 13.65 -9.76
N PRO A 175 16.56 12.31 -9.93
CA PRO A 175 15.71 11.45 -9.10
C PRO A 175 15.98 11.65 -7.61
N TYR A 176 14.92 11.78 -6.80
CA TYR A 176 15.03 11.78 -5.34
C TYR A 176 15.32 10.36 -4.87
N VAL A 177 16.52 10.14 -4.31
CA VAL A 177 16.97 8.85 -3.80
C VAL A 177 16.91 8.84 -2.29
N THR A 178 16.30 7.81 -1.70
CA THR A 178 16.18 7.64 -0.26
C THR A 178 16.39 6.18 0.15
N GLN A 179 16.54 5.94 1.45
CA GLN A 179 16.74 4.61 2.00
C GLN A 179 15.43 3.85 2.13
N PHE A 180 15.39 2.64 1.56
CA PHE A 180 14.36 1.64 1.77
C PHE A 180 14.92 0.47 2.59
N TRP A 181 14.07 -0.56 2.86
CA TRP A 181 14.47 -1.75 3.64
C TRP A 181 15.58 -2.59 2.99
N ASP A 182 15.67 -2.65 1.65
CA ASP A 182 16.65 -3.47 0.92
C ASP A 182 17.75 -2.62 0.24
N GLY A 183 17.78 -1.31 0.45
CA GLY A 183 18.79 -0.42 -0.15
C GLY A 183 18.25 0.94 -0.54
N LEU A 184 19.05 1.69 -1.29
CA LEU A 184 18.68 2.99 -1.85
C LEU A 184 17.71 2.81 -3.02
N GLY A 185 16.79 3.76 -3.19
CA GLY A 185 15.82 3.73 -4.27
C GLY A 185 15.05 5.04 -4.42
N SER A 186 14.14 5.07 -5.40
CA SER A 186 13.30 6.23 -5.71
C SER A 186 11.83 5.85 -5.81
N TYR A 187 10.94 6.76 -5.42
CA TYR A 187 9.51 6.63 -5.61
C TYR A 187 9.12 7.00 -7.05
N LEU A 188 8.12 6.29 -7.59
CA LEU A 188 7.45 6.74 -8.81
C LEU A 188 6.66 8.03 -8.53
N ASP A 189 6.67 8.92 -9.51
CA ASP A 189 5.86 10.14 -9.56
C ASP A 189 4.61 9.85 -10.41
N PHE A 190 3.39 9.96 -9.80
CA PHE A 190 2.11 9.61 -10.41
C PHE A 190 1.31 10.85 -10.80
#